data_474ed413cdd1c6f4ced3f443d850bfb0
#
_entry.id   474ed413cdd1c6f4ced3f443d850bfb0
#
_cell.length_a   1.000
_cell.length_b   1.000
_cell.length_c   1.000
_cell.angle_alpha   90.00
_cell.angle_beta   90.00
_cell.angle_gamma   90.00
#
_symmetry.space_group_name_H-M   'P 1'
#
loop_
_entity.id
_entity.type
_entity.pdbx_description
1 polymer ?
#
loop_
_entity_poly.entity_id
_entity_poly.type
_entity_poly.pdbx_seq_one_letter_code
_entity_poly.pdbx_strand_id
1 'polypeptide(L)'
;ITIAQPVHLLALLLYVVGAALVSFVVDQAARRARWAQRSAAESDVLATVAGGVIRGDDAVQALVQRTREAFGLDAVRLIDEQGVPVAEDRAEVPDADPARGPATAPGEGDASARSGAARTVERVGERGTLELFGAELTASDRRVLSVILAQLDAALEHRELSRTASELKPLAETDRVRSSLLAAVGHDLRRPLAAATAAVTSLRSSHVKLSKPDRDALLETADDSLANLDALVTNLLDVSRVQAGVLAVSLRLVDIEDLLPAVLEELSAPPGSVDLDVPEGTPAVPADPVLLQRVLVNLLANALRYSPAGRPPRLSVSVFADELQIRVSDSGSGVPDERKDAIFQPFQREGDTDNTTGIGLGLALSKGFVEGMGGTLSPEDTPGGGLTMVIALPLTPRIDPEKGRR
;
A
#
# COMPACT_ATOMS: atom_id res chain seq x y z
N ILE A 1 -74.16 -49.96 -44.22
CA ILE A 1 -74.70 -48.71 -43.67
C ILE A 1 -74.71 -47.71 -44.82
N THR A 2 -75.95 -47.53 -45.41
CA THR A 2 -76.13 -46.63 -46.53
C THR A 2 -76.37 -45.22 -45.97
N ILE A 3 -75.41 -44.34 -46.17
CA ILE A 3 -75.51 -42.93 -45.78
C ILE A 3 -76.36 -42.27 -46.88
N ALA A 4 -77.70 -42.26 -46.71
CA ALA A 4 -78.66 -41.82 -47.71
C ALA A 4 -79.18 -40.38 -47.48
N GLN A 5 -78.53 -39.60 -46.60
CA GLN A 5 -78.94 -38.18 -46.39
C GLN A 5 -77.73 -37.26 -46.46
N PRO A 6 -77.78 -36.25 -47.29
CA PRO A 6 -76.63 -35.28 -47.46
C PRO A 6 -76.24 -34.57 -46.14
N VAL A 7 -77.14 -34.48 -45.19
CA VAL A 7 -76.90 -33.89 -43.86
C VAL A 7 -75.89 -34.69 -43.05
N HIS A 8 -75.87 -36.05 -43.14
CA HIS A 8 -74.87 -36.86 -42.43
C HIS A 8 -73.47 -36.77 -43.05
N LEU A 9 -73.40 -36.58 -44.34
CA LEU A 9 -72.14 -36.36 -45.03
C LEU A 9 -71.53 -35.02 -44.64
N LEU A 10 -72.39 -34.00 -44.56
CA LEU A 10 -71.97 -32.64 -44.12
C LEU A 10 -71.50 -32.68 -42.62
N ALA A 11 -72.23 -33.38 -41.74
CA ALA A 11 -71.81 -33.49 -40.34
C ALA A 11 -70.50 -34.27 -40.19
N LEU A 12 -70.29 -35.34 -40.98
CA LEU A 12 -68.99 -36.07 -40.98
C LEU A 12 -67.81 -35.21 -41.48
N LEU A 13 -68.11 -34.45 -42.56
CA LEU A 13 -67.08 -33.53 -43.09
C LEU A 13 -66.70 -32.45 -42.07
N LEU A 14 -67.70 -31.87 -41.41
CA LEU A 14 -67.49 -30.84 -40.37
C LEU A 14 -66.73 -31.40 -39.17
N TYR A 15 -67.03 -32.66 -38.79
CA TYR A 15 -66.31 -33.35 -37.73
C TYR A 15 -64.87 -33.62 -38.08
N VAL A 16 -64.59 -34.11 -39.31
CA VAL A 16 -63.22 -34.35 -39.79
C VAL A 16 -62.43 -33.07 -39.89
N VAL A 17 -63.02 -32.00 -40.47
CA VAL A 17 -62.38 -30.67 -40.54
C VAL A 17 -62.12 -30.13 -39.14
N GLY A 18 -63.07 -30.22 -38.23
CA GLY A 18 -62.89 -29.82 -36.83
C GLY A 18 -61.76 -30.58 -36.12
N ALA A 19 -61.74 -31.90 -36.28
CA ALA A 19 -60.68 -32.76 -35.70
C ALA A 19 -59.27 -32.39 -36.29
N ALA A 20 -59.21 -32.17 -37.60
CA ALA A 20 -57.97 -31.78 -38.24
C ALA A 20 -57.49 -30.40 -37.79
N LEU A 21 -58.42 -29.43 -37.64
CA LEU A 21 -58.10 -28.08 -37.15
C LEU A 21 -57.63 -28.10 -35.69
N VAL A 22 -58.29 -28.86 -34.82
CA VAL A 22 -57.86 -29.02 -33.42
C VAL A 22 -56.47 -29.68 -33.36
N SER A 23 -56.25 -30.76 -34.12
CA SER A 23 -54.97 -31.44 -34.21
C SER A 23 -53.84 -30.51 -34.67
N PHE A 24 -54.12 -29.68 -35.71
CA PHE A 24 -53.16 -28.69 -36.21
C PHE A 24 -52.84 -27.64 -35.16
N VAL A 25 -53.85 -27.09 -34.47
CA VAL A 25 -53.64 -26.05 -33.42
C VAL A 25 -52.85 -26.61 -32.25
N VAL A 26 -53.18 -27.87 -31.80
CA VAL A 26 -52.45 -28.51 -30.71
C VAL A 26 -51.02 -28.83 -31.08
N ASP A 27 -50.76 -29.30 -32.31
CA ASP A 27 -49.40 -29.57 -32.77
C ASP A 27 -48.58 -28.29 -32.94
N GLN A 28 -49.20 -27.22 -33.44
CA GLN A 28 -48.59 -25.89 -33.53
C GLN A 28 -48.29 -25.31 -32.13
N ALA A 29 -49.18 -25.43 -31.17
CA ALA A 29 -48.98 -24.98 -29.80
C ALA A 29 -47.86 -25.79 -29.11
N ALA A 30 -47.84 -27.12 -29.32
CA ALA A 30 -46.78 -27.98 -28.81
C ALA A 30 -45.38 -27.67 -29.43
N ARG A 31 -45.33 -27.32 -30.67
CA ARG A 31 -44.10 -26.89 -31.34
C ARG A 31 -43.61 -25.54 -30.82
N ARG A 32 -44.51 -24.59 -30.61
CA ARG A 32 -44.18 -23.25 -30.04
C ARG A 32 -43.75 -23.39 -28.59
N ALA A 33 -44.40 -24.22 -27.78
CA ALA A 33 -44.02 -24.46 -26.39
C ALA A 33 -42.61 -25.09 -26.27
N ARG A 34 -42.30 -26.10 -27.13
CA ARG A 34 -40.98 -26.73 -27.18
C ARG A 34 -39.90 -25.76 -27.64
N TRP A 35 -40.21 -24.88 -28.59
CA TRP A 35 -39.29 -23.84 -29.05
C TRP A 35 -39.05 -22.74 -27.97
N ALA A 36 -40.12 -22.31 -27.28
CA ALA A 36 -40.02 -21.37 -26.16
C ALA A 36 -39.24 -21.91 -24.96
N GLN A 37 -39.42 -23.20 -24.62
CA GLN A 37 -38.64 -23.85 -23.55
C GLN A 37 -37.15 -23.96 -23.91
N ARG A 38 -36.80 -24.26 -25.18
CA ARG A 38 -35.40 -24.29 -25.60
C ARG A 38 -34.78 -22.92 -25.59
N SER A 39 -35.51 -21.89 -26.07
CA SER A 39 -35.02 -20.50 -26.07
C SER A 39 -34.92 -19.94 -24.66
N ALA A 40 -35.81 -20.30 -23.74
CA ALA A 40 -35.72 -19.91 -22.33
C ALA A 40 -34.54 -20.59 -21.62
N ALA A 41 -34.28 -21.86 -21.88
CA ALA A 41 -33.12 -22.55 -21.31
C ALA A 41 -31.79 -21.97 -21.85
N GLU A 42 -31.69 -21.64 -23.16
CA GLU A 42 -30.54 -20.96 -23.72
C GLU A 42 -30.36 -19.55 -23.14
N SER A 43 -31.45 -18.80 -22.93
CA SER A 43 -31.41 -17.47 -22.32
C SER A 43 -31.04 -17.51 -20.82
N ASP A 44 -31.48 -18.52 -20.10
CA ASP A 44 -31.21 -18.68 -18.66
C ASP A 44 -29.72 -19.03 -18.41
N VAL A 45 -29.17 -19.90 -19.27
CA VAL A 45 -27.71 -20.21 -19.26
C VAL A 45 -26.91 -18.95 -19.61
N LEU A 46 -27.32 -18.20 -20.64
CA LEU A 46 -26.63 -16.95 -21.02
C LEU A 46 -26.79 -15.86 -19.94
N ALA A 47 -27.94 -15.76 -19.28
CA ALA A 47 -28.15 -14.81 -18.20
C ALA A 47 -27.38 -15.20 -16.94
N THR A 48 -27.27 -16.49 -16.64
CA THR A 48 -26.47 -16.99 -15.49
C THR A 48 -24.99 -16.81 -15.73
N VAL A 49 -24.53 -16.97 -16.96
CA VAL A 49 -23.12 -16.71 -17.36
C VAL A 49 -22.83 -15.21 -17.42
N ALA A 50 -23.78 -14.38 -17.90
CA ALA A 50 -23.62 -12.92 -18.00
C ALA A 50 -23.84 -12.16 -16.67
N GLY A 51 -24.58 -12.74 -15.73
CA GLY A 51 -25.02 -12.05 -14.51
C GLY A 51 -24.01 -11.94 -13.37
N GLY A 52 -22.83 -12.52 -13.51
CA GLY A 52 -21.82 -12.52 -12.44
C GLY A 52 -20.57 -11.75 -12.85
N VAL A 53 -20.58 -10.41 -12.78
CA VAL A 53 -19.34 -9.62 -12.76
C VAL A 53 -18.68 -9.82 -11.39
N ILE A 54 -18.09 -10.98 -11.16
CA ILE A 54 -17.16 -11.20 -10.06
C ILE A 54 -15.88 -10.49 -10.46
N ARG A 55 -15.51 -9.45 -9.72
CA ARG A 55 -14.27 -8.69 -9.94
C ARG A 55 -13.17 -9.30 -9.09
N GLY A 56 -12.00 -9.49 -9.69
CA GLY A 56 -10.81 -9.92 -8.95
C GLY A 56 -10.30 -11.30 -9.36
N ASP A 57 -9.30 -11.79 -8.64
CA ASP A 57 -8.63 -13.09 -8.85
C ASP A 57 -9.62 -14.27 -8.76
N ASP A 58 -10.69 -14.13 -8.00
CA ASP A 58 -11.76 -15.12 -7.86
C ASP A 58 -12.61 -15.30 -9.13
N ALA A 59 -12.60 -14.34 -10.06
CA ALA A 59 -13.43 -14.39 -11.26
C ALA A 59 -13.02 -15.53 -12.20
N VAL A 60 -11.71 -15.75 -12.37
CA VAL A 60 -11.19 -16.82 -13.23
C VAL A 60 -11.52 -18.18 -12.63
N GLN A 61 -11.31 -18.36 -11.32
CA GLN A 61 -11.64 -19.59 -10.62
C GLN A 61 -13.14 -19.89 -10.69
N ALA A 62 -13.98 -18.88 -10.47
CA ALA A 62 -15.44 -19.02 -10.55
C ALA A 62 -15.92 -19.40 -11.96
N LEU A 63 -15.29 -18.87 -13.02
CA LEU A 63 -15.61 -19.23 -14.39
C LEU A 63 -15.19 -20.66 -14.72
N VAL A 64 -14.04 -21.11 -14.25
CA VAL A 64 -13.56 -22.50 -14.39
C VAL A 64 -14.51 -23.47 -13.68
N GLN A 65 -14.91 -23.17 -12.44
CA GLN A 65 -15.88 -23.96 -11.69
C GLN A 65 -17.24 -24.04 -12.41
N ARG A 66 -17.78 -22.90 -12.83
CA ARG A 66 -19.05 -22.86 -13.57
C ARG A 66 -18.97 -23.63 -14.89
N THR A 67 -17.82 -23.61 -15.58
CA THR A 67 -17.61 -24.38 -16.79
C THR A 67 -17.73 -25.89 -16.50
N ARG A 68 -17.09 -26.36 -15.43
CA ARG A 68 -17.21 -27.76 -15.01
C ARG A 68 -18.66 -28.15 -14.70
N GLU A 69 -19.34 -27.33 -13.90
CA GLU A 69 -20.72 -27.57 -13.49
C GLU A 69 -21.70 -27.53 -14.68
N ALA A 70 -21.58 -26.55 -15.57
CA ALA A 70 -22.47 -26.35 -16.70
C ALA A 70 -22.42 -27.52 -17.73
N PHE A 71 -21.25 -28.11 -17.91
CA PHE A 71 -21.06 -29.23 -18.86
C PHE A 71 -20.96 -30.60 -18.19
N GLY A 72 -21.07 -30.66 -16.85
CA GLY A 72 -20.99 -31.92 -16.09
C GLY A 72 -19.65 -32.65 -16.29
N LEU A 73 -18.56 -31.90 -16.31
CA LEU A 73 -17.20 -32.41 -16.55
C LEU A 73 -16.56 -32.94 -15.26
N ASP A 74 -15.63 -33.87 -15.40
CA ASP A 74 -14.87 -34.43 -14.30
C ASP A 74 -13.86 -33.42 -13.74
N ALA A 75 -13.21 -32.65 -14.64
CA ALA A 75 -12.30 -31.59 -14.30
C ALA A 75 -12.20 -30.55 -15.43
N VAL A 76 -11.89 -29.31 -15.02
CA VAL A 76 -11.56 -28.23 -15.92
C VAL A 76 -10.29 -27.55 -15.40
N ARG A 77 -9.30 -27.33 -16.28
CA ARG A 77 -8.04 -26.67 -15.95
C ARG A 77 -7.74 -25.57 -16.94
N LEU A 78 -7.41 -24.42 -16.45
CA LEU A 78 -6.90 -23.31 -17.24
C LEU A 78 -5.40 -23.20 -17.00
N ILE A 79 -4.62 -23.20 -18.08
CA ILE A 79 -3.17 -23.06 -18.08
C ILE A 79 -2.77 -21.83 -18.87
N ASP A 80 -1.70 -21.13 -18.43
CA ASP A 80 -1.13 -19.99 -19.16
C ASP A 80 -0.27 -20.43 -20.36
N GLU A 81 0.31 -19.47 -21.09
CA GLU A 81 1.20 -19.74 -22.22
C GLU A 81 2.49 -20.49 -21.81
N GLN A 82 2.88 -20.44 -20.55
CA GLN A 82 4.06 -21.09 -20.01
C GLN A 82 3.77 -22.51 -19.50
N GLY A 83 2.50 -22.94 -19.56
CA GLY A 83 2.05 -24.26 -19.10
C GLY A 83 1.80 -24.32 -17.59
N VAL A 84 1.73 -23.18 -16.89
CA VAL A 84 1.47 -23.11 -15.47
C VAL A 84 -0.05 -23.07 -15.23
N PRO A 85 -0.60 -23.89 -14.32
CA PRO A 85 -2.02 -23.87 -14.00
C PRO A 85 -2.41 -22.53 -13.32
N VAL A 86 -3.34 -21.83 -13.95
CA VAL A 86 -3.90 -20.56 -13.45
C VAL A 86 -5.11 -20.79 -12.56
N ALA A 87 -5.96 -21.75 -12.94
CA ALA A 87 -7.13 -22.18 -12.20
C ALA A 87 -7.47 -23.64 -12.52
N GLU A 88 -7.96 -24.39 -11.55
CA GLU A 88 -8.39 -25.77 -11.72
C GLU A 88 -9.59 -26.04 -10.83
N ASP A 89 -10.56 -26.81 -11.37
CA ASP A 89 -11.69 -27.33 -10.62
C ASP A 89 -11.96 -28.78 -10.98
N ARG A 90 -12.18 -29.64 -9.98
CA ARG A 90 -12.45 -31.06 -10.14
C ARG A 90 -13.72 -31.46 -9.40
N ALA A 91 -14.43 -32.46 -9.95
CA ALA A 91 -15.54 -33.08 -9.24
C ALA A 91 -15.03 -33.77 -7.98
N GLU A 92 -15.68 -33.52 -6.84
CA GLU A 92 -15.41 -34.27 -5.63
C GLU A 92 -15.79 -35.75 -5.87
N VAL A 93 -14.81 -36.63 -5.74
CA VAL A 93 -15.07 -38.08 -5.69
C VAL A 93 -15.66 -38.35 -4.32
N PRO A 94 -16.89 -38.86 -4.19
CA PRO A 94 -17.44 -39.24 -2.88
C PRO A 94 -16.48 -40.23 -2.22
N ASP A 95 -16.13 -39.95 -0.98
CA ASP A 95 -15.24 -40.77 -0.15
C ASP A 95 -15.66 -42.23 -0.25
N ALA A 96 -14.75 -43.07 -0.72
CA ALA A 96 -14.93 -44.52 -0.71
C ALA A 96 -15.02 -44.96 0.75
N ASP A 97 -16.10 -45.70 1.04
CA ASP A 97 -16.46 -46.40 2.27
C ASP A 97 -15.21 -46.77 3.13
N PRO A 98 -15.12 -46.31 4.40
CA PRO A 98 -13.97 -46.58 5.29
C PRO A 98 -13.77 -48.05 5.66
N ALA A 99 -14.53 -48.97 5.07
CA ALA A 99 -14.47 -50.43 5.35
C ALA A 99 -13.39 -51.20 4.53
N ARG A 100 -12.64 -50.55 3.62
CA ARG A 100 -11.47 -51.16 2.94
C ARG A 100 -10.16 -50.59 3.45
N GLY A 101 -9.42 -51.47 4.13
CA GLY A 101 -8.12 -51.19 4.77
C GLY A 101 -7.06 -50.50 3.88
N PRO A 102 -5.92 -50.06 4.49
CA PRO A 102 -5.01 -49.14 3.89
C PRO A 102 -4.31 -49.73 2.67
N ALA A 103 -4.67 -49.24 1.49
CA ALA A 103 -3.87 -49.43 0.27
C ALA A 103 -2.78 -48.38 0.24
N THR A 104 -1.55 -48.84 0.14
CA THR A 104 -0.30 -48.12 -0.06
C THR A 104 -0.45 -46.89 -0.95
N ALA A 105 0.10 -45.75 -0.49
CA ALA A 105 0.16 -44.49 -1.21
C ALA A 105 0.77 -44.68 -2.61
N PRO A 106 0.12 -44.23 -3.67
CA PRO A 106 0.73 -44.20 -5.01
C PRO A 106 1.63 -42.96 -5.13
N GLY A 107 2.86 -43.18 -5.63
CA GLY A 107 3.83 -42.12 -5.93
C GLY A 107 3.34 -41.17 -7.03
N GLU A 108 3.96 -40.02 -7.08
CA GLU A 108 3.76 -38.88 -8.01
C GLU A 108 4.03 -39.22 -9.49
N GLY A 109 3.39 -40.21 -10.05
CA GLY A 109 3.66 -40.64 -11.42
C GLY A 109 2.46 -41.10 -12.23
N ASP A 110 1.29 -41.26 -11.63
CA ASP A 110 0.23 -42.03 -12.25
C ASP A 110 -1.15 -41.32 -12.37
N ALA A 111 -1.14 -40.04 -12.69
CA ALA A 111 -2.37 -39.28 -13.03
C ALA A 111 -2.86 -39.55 -14.49
N SER A 112 -2.06 -40.24 -15.30
CA SER A 112 -2.35 -40.49 -16.72
C SER A 112 -3.09 -41.79 -17.02
N ALA A 113 -3.29 -42.69 -16.04
CA ALA A 113 -3.73 -44.07 -16.30
C ALA A 113 -5.18 -44.39 -15.87
N ARG A 114 -5.96 -43.39 -15.38
CA ARG A 114 -7.36 -43.64 -15.03
C ARG A 114 -8.30 -42.83 -15.90
N SER A 115 -8.97 -43.56 -16.77
CA SER A 115 -10.13 -43.18 -17.53
C SER A 115 -9.88 -42.76 -18.98
N GLY A 116 -10.52 -43.45 -19.93
CA GLY A 116 -10.75 -43.05 -21.32
C GLY A 116 -11.70 -41.84 -21.40
N ALA A 117 -11.55 -40.86 -20.50
CA ALA A 117 -12.25 -39.59 -20.53
C ALA A 117 -11.72 -38.76 -21.70
N ALA A 118 -12.63 -38.30 -22.55
CA ALA A 118 -12.29 -37.42 -23.65
C ALA A 118 -11.65 -36.15 -23.10
N ARG A 119 -10.48 -35.79 -23.61
CA ARG A 119 -9.80 -34.51 -23.32
C ARG A 119 -10.06 -33.57 -24.47
N THR A 120 -10.76 -32.48 -24.21
CA THR A 120 -10.93 -31.37 -25.15
C THR A 120 -10.02 -30.23 -24.74
N VAL A 121 -9.30 -29.65 -25.68
CA VAL A 121 -8.37 -28.54 -25.44
C VAL A 121 -8.80 -27.37 -26.32
N GLU A 122 -9.09 -26.24 -25.70
CA GLU A 122 -9.54 -25.03 -26.37
C GLU A 122 -8.66 -23.84 -25.97
N ARG A 123 -8.34 -22.96 -26.92
CA ARG A 123 -7.54 -21.77 -26.65
C ARG A 123 -8.41 -20.66 -26.04
N VAL A 124 -7.87 -19.97 -25.04
CA VAL A 124 -8.45 -18.79 -24.42
C VAL A 124 -7.68 -17.57 -24.90
N GLY A 125 -8.13 -16.98 -26.01
CA GLY A 125 -7.43 -15.89 -26.65
C GLY A 125 -5.97 -16.27 -27.02
N GLU A 126 -5.05 -15.35 -26.75
CA GLU A 126 -3.61 -15.58 -26.85
C GLU A 126 -2.96 -15.94 -25.52
N ARG A 127 -3.69 -15.85 -24.39
CA ARG A 127 -3.17 -15.85 -23.00
C ARG A 127 -3.23 -17.18 -22.28
N GLY A 128 -3.95 -18.15 -22.82
CA GLY A 128 -4.05 -19.44 -22.13
C GLY A 128 -4.76 -20.53 -22.91
N THR A 129 -4.86 -21.67 -22.27
CA THR A 129 -5.50 -22.87 -22.80
C THR A 129 -6.41 -23.50 -21.74
N LEU A 130 -7.65 -23.79 -22.11
CA LEU A 130 -8.62 -24.47 -21.26
C LEU A 130 -8.63 -25.96 -21.61
N GLU A 131 -8.34 -26.80 -20.64
CA GLU A 131 -8.40 -28.25 -20.73
C GLU A 131 -9.67 -28.75 -20.04
N LEU A 132 -10.48 -29.48 -20.75
CA LEU A 132 -11.76 -30.03 -20.32
C LEU A 132 -11.65 -31.55 -20.29
N PHE A 133 -11.94 -32.16 -19.16
CA PHE A 133 -11.89 -33.62 -18.95
C PHE A 133 -13.29 -34.15 -18.67
N GLY A 134 -13.73 -35.16 -19.43
CA GLY A 134 -15.07 -35.76 -19.26
C GLY A 134 -15.71 -36.17 -20.57
N ALA A 135 -17.04 -35.97 -20.69
CA ALA A 135 -17.82 -36.35 -21.87
C ALA A 135 -17.50 -35.47 -23.08
N GLU A 136 -17.69 -35.99 -24.30
CA GLU A 136 -17.58 -35.21 -25.53
C GLU A 136 -18.65 -34.10 -25.59
N LEU A 137 -18.20 -32.88 -25.93
CA LEU A 137 -19.07 -31.72 -26.06
C LEU A 137 -19.93 -31.78 -27.32
N THR A 138 -21.24 -31.56 -27.18
CA THR A 138 -22.15 -31.45 -28.30
C THR A 138 -21.95 -30.14 -29.10
N ALA A 139 -22.56 -30.03 -30.27
CA ALA A 139 -22.52 -28.80 -31.07
C ALA A 139 -23.20 -27.60 -30.35
N SER A 140 -24.15 -27.86 -29.44
CA SER A 140 -24.78 -26.83 -28.60
C SER A 140 -23.80 -26.35 -27.51
N ASP A 141 -23.10 -27.31 -26.87
CA ASP A 141 -22.16 -27.04 -25.79
C ASP A 141 -20.99 -26.18 -26.27
N ARG A 142 -20.49 -26.45 -27.49
CA ARG A 142 -19.42 -25.66 -28.10
C ARG A 142 -19.79 -24.17 -28.31
N ARG A 143 -21.07 -23.89 -28.59
CA ARG A 143 -21.53 -22.47 -28.70
C ARG A 143 -21.54 -21.77 -27.35
N VAL A 144 -21.96 -22.46 -26.29
CA VAL A 144 -21.92 -21.90 -24.92
C VAL A 144 -20.46 -21.76 -24.46
N LEU A 145 -19.61 -22.77 -24.76
CA LEU A 145 -18.19 -22.73 -24.43
C LEU A 145 -17.49 -21.53 -25.07
N SER A 146 -17.82 -21.19 -26.32
CA SER A 146 -17.21 -20.01 -26.97
C SER A 146 -17.48 -18.69 -26.24
N VAL A 147 -18.66 -18.54 -25.62
CA VAL A 147 -18.97 -17.37 -24.78
C VAL A 147 -18.15 -17.38 -23.50
N ILE A 148 -18.00 -18.56 -22.86
CA ILE A 148 -17.20 -18.72 -21.64
C ILE A 148 -15.73 -18.43 -21.94
N LEU A 149 -15.19 -18.93 -23.07
CA LEU A 149 -13.81 -18.64 -23.49
C LEU A 149 -13.57 -17.14 -23.67
N ALA A 150 -14.52 -16.42 -24.26
CA ALA A 150 -14.41 -14.96 -24.40
C ALA A 150 -14.43 -14.25 -23.02
N GLN A 151 -15.22 -14.75 -22.07
CA GLN A 151 -15.25 -14.19 -20.71
C GLN A 151 -13.96 -14.52 -19.93
N LEU A 152 -13.41 -15.72 -20.10
CA LEU A 152 -12.13 -16.11 -19.51
C LEU A 152 -10.98 -15.25 -20.07
N ASP A 153 -10.96 -14.99 -21.38
CA ASP A 153 -9.97 -14.12 -22.01
C ASP A 153 -10.04 -12.70 -21.45
N ALA A 154 -11.24 -12.13 -21.35
CA ALA A 154 -11.44 -10.81 -20.73
C ALA A 154 -11.06 -10.78 -19.23
N ALA A 155 -11.33 -11.86 -18.48
CA ALA A 155 -10.95 -11.96 -17.09
C ALA A 155 -9.44 -12.07 -16.89
N LEU A 156 -8.75 -12.82 -17.74
CA LEU A 156 -7.28 -12.92 -17.76
C LEU A 156 -6.63 -11.56 -18.11
N GLU A 157 -7.16 -10.88 -19.13
CA GLU A 157 -6.69 -9.53 -19.49
C GLU A 157 -6.83 -8.54 -18.33
N HIS A 158 -7.98 -8.54 -17.68
CA HIS A 158 -8.21 -7.66 -16.54
C HIS A 158 -7.28 -7.98 -15.35
N ARG A 159 -7.02 -9.26 -15.09
CA ARG A 159 -6.07 -9.71 -14.06
C ARG A 159 -4.66 -9.24 -14.36
N GLU A 160 -4.19 -9.37 -15.59
CA GLU A 160 -2.87 -8.93 -16.02
C GLU A 160 -2.71 -7.40 -15.91
N LEU A 161 -3.70 -6.64 -16.37
CA LEU A 161 -3.73 -5.18 -16.24
C LEU A 161 -3.74 -4.73 -14.77
N SER A 162 -4.53 -5.40 -13.92
CA SER A 162 -4.60 -5.11 -12.49
C SER A 162 -3.29 -5.41 -11.77
N ARG A 163 -2.63 -6.52 -12.13
CA ARG A 163 -1.31 -6.87 -11.60
C ARG A 163 -0.26 -5.83 -12.01
N THR A 164 -0.18 -5.48 -13.28
CA THR A 164 0.74 -4.45 -13.79
C THR A 164 0.49 -3.10 -13.15
N ALA A 165 -0.77 -2.69 -12.98
CA ALA A 165 -1.13 -1.47 -12.28
C ALA A 165 -0.72 -1.49 -10.80
N SER A 166 -0.86 -2.65 -10.14
CA SER A 166 -0.44 -2.82 -8.74
C SER A 166 1.09 -2.78 -8.58
N GLU A 167 1.84 -3.30 -9.55
CA GLU A 167 3.30 -3.27 -9.56
C GLU A 167 3.84 -1.86 -9.86
N LEU A 168 3.16 -1.08 -10.71
CA LEU A 168 3.55 0.29 -11.06
C LEU A 168 3.14 1.34 -10.02
N LYS A 169 2.08 1.07 -9.25
CA LYS A 169 1.56 2.03 -8.27
C LYS A 169 2.59 2.48 -7.22
N PRO A 170 3.36 1.60 -6.56
CA PRO A 170 4.37 2.03 -5.59
C PRO A 170 5.50 2.84 -6.25
N LEU A 171 5.85 2.53 -7.49
CA LEU A 171 6.88 3.27 -8.23
C LEU A 171 6.39 4.70 -8.55
N ALA A 172 5.16 4.84 -9.00
CA ALA A 172 4.54 6.14 -9.29
C ALA A 172 4.34 6.98 -8.02
N GLU A 173 3.99 6.36 -6.89
CA GLU A 173 3.89 7.03 -5.59
C GLU A 173 5.26 7.52 -5.13
N THR A 174 6.30 6.71 -5.24
CA THR A 174 7.68 7.08 -4.91
C THR A 174 8.15 8.25 -5.78
N ASP A 175 7.90 8.22 -7.08
CA ASP A 175 8.31 9.30 -8.00
C ASP A 175 7.52 10.60 -7.74
N ARG A 176 6.23 10.50 -7.43
CA ARG A 176 5.41 11.66 -7.06
C ARG A 176 5.88 12.30 -5.75
N VAL A 177 6.20 11.48 -4.74
CA VAL A 177 6.79 11.95 -3.49
C VAL A 177 8.12 12.64 -3.80
N ARG A 178 9.01 12.01 -4.55
CA ARG A 178 10.30 12.58 -4.92
C ARG A 178 10.17 13.92 -5.67
N SER A 179 9.25 14.03 -6.62
CA SER A 179 9.01 15.25 -7.37
C SER A 179 8.45 16.38 -6.50
N SER A 180 7.49 16.08 -5.61
CA SER A 180 6.96 17.07 -4.66
C SER A 180 8.02 17.54 -3.66
N LEU A 181 8.94 16.64 -3.24
CA LEU A 181 10.08 16.92 -2.38
C LEU A 181 11.04 17.92 -3.04
N LEU A 182 11.43 17.65 -4.29
CA LEU A 182 12.32 18.54 -5.04
C LEU A 182 11.71 19.94 -5.22
N ALA A 183 10.39 20.03 -5.43
CA ALA A 183 9.70 21.31 -5.54
C ALA A 183 9.71 22.08 -4.20
N ALA A 184 9.42 21.41 -3.07
CA ALA A 184 9.43 22.01 -1.74
C ALA A 184 10.83 22.48 -1.35
N VAL A 185 11.85 21.64 -1.53
CA VAL A 185 13.26 21.98 -1.29
C VAL A 185 13.66 23.18 -2.14
N GLY A 186 13.32 23.19 -3.43
CA GLY A 186 13.63 24.30 -4.32
C GLY A 186 13.01 25.64 -3.88
N HIS A 187 11.81 25.59 -3.34
CA HIS A 187 11.13 26.76 -2.77
C HIS A 187 11.83 27.25 -1.50
N ASP A 188 12.16 26.37 -0.59
CA ASP A 188 12.72 26.71 0.72
C ASP A 188 14.20 27.12 0.64
N LEU A 189 14.95 26.65 -0.35
CA LEU A 189 16.29 27.15 -0.68
C LEU A 189 16.24 28.54 -1.32
N ARG A 190 15.22 28.85 -2.13
CA ARG A 190 15.11 30.14 -2.82
C ARG A 190 14.87 31.32 -1.87
N ARG A 191 14.16 31.10 -0.76
CA ARG A 191 13.83 32.17 0.22
C ARG A 191 15.07 32.77 0.89
N PRO A 192 15.90 31.99 1.60
CA PRO A 192 17.11 32.54 2.22
C PRO A 192 18.09 33.09 1.18
N LEU A 193 18.18 32.43 0.01
CA LEU A 193 19.03 32.97 -1.08
C LEU A 193 18.54 34.35 -1.55
N ALA A 194 17.23 34.53 -1.72
CA ALA A 194 16.64 35.80 -2.11
C ALA A 194 16.85 36.88 -1.02
N ALA A 195 16.70 36.52 0.26
CA ALA A 195 16.93 37.45 1.38
C ALA A 195 18.40 37.90 1.45
N ALA A 196 19.36 36.96 1.39
CA ALA A 196 20.78 37.28 1.35
C ALA A 196 21.13 38.15 0.14
N THR A 197 20.62 37.82 -1.04
CA THR A 197 20.83 38.57 -2.28
C THR A 197 20.29 40.00 -2.16
N ALA A 198 19.06 40.16 -1.59
CA ALA A 198 18.47 41.48 -1.40
C ALA A 198 19.26 42.33 -0.40
N ALA A 199 19.71 41.74 0.71
CA ALA A 199 20.55 42.41 1.69
C ALA A 199 21.88 42.89 1.07
N VAL A 200 22.59 42.02 0.36
CA VAL A 200 23.84 42.36 -0.33
C VAL A 200 23.61 43.40 -1.43
N THR A 201 22.53 43.32 -2.19
CA THR A 201 22.17 44.27 -3.24
C THR A 201 21.91 45.66 -2.64
N SER A 202 21.20 45.71 -1.51
CA SER A 202 20.92 46.94 -0.77
C SER A 202 22.22 47.59 -0.25
N LEU A 203 23.15 46.81 0.27
CA LEU A 203 24.48 47.25 0.71
C LEU A 203 25.32 47.82 -0.42
N ARG A 204 25.18 47.29 -1.65
CA ARG A 204 25.90 47.75 -2.85
C ARG A 204 25.24 48.94 -3.55
N SER A 205 24.01 49.28 -3.18
CA SER A 205 23.29 50.37 -3.80
C SER A 205 23.91 51.70 -3.40
N SER A 206 24.33 52.48 -4.38
CA SER A 206 24.88 53.85 -4.18
C SER A 206 23.78 54.93 -4.06
N HIS A 207 22.53 54.54 -4.33
CA HIS A 207 21.41 55.49 -4.33
C HIS A 207 20.83 55.77 -2.95
N VAL A 208 21.09 54.91 -1.96
CA VAL A 208 20.61 55.04 -0.59
C VAL A 208 21.81 55.23 0.36
N LYS A 209 21.83 56.30 1.10
CA LYS A 209 22.83 56.48 2.19
C LYS A 209 22.35 55.71 3.40
N LEU A 210 22.82 54.46 3.55
CA LEU A 210 22.56 53.64 4.72
C LEU A 210 23.30 54.16 5.93
N SER A 211 22.62 54.22 7.09
CA SER A 211 23.29 54.47 8.37
C SER A 211 24.13 53.27 8.79
N LYS A 212 25.01 53.42 9.78
CA LYS A 212 25.80 52.29 10.28
C LYS A 212 24.90 51.17 10.83
N PRO A 213 23.86 51.46 11.67
CA PRO A 213 22.94 50.43 12.13
C PRO A 213 22.23 49.69 11.00
N ASP A 214 21.79 50.41 9.95
CA ASP A 214 21.10 49.77 8.80
C ASP A 214 22.05 48.83 8.03
N ARG A 215 23.32 49.19 7.90
CA ARG A 215 24.33 48.31 7.26
C ARG A 215 24.61 47.09 8.10
N ASP A 216 24.73 47.24 9.41
CA ASP A 216 24.98 46.15 10.33
C ASP A 216 23.79 45.19 10.32
N ALA A 217 22.53 45.66 10.34
CA ALA A 217 21.32 44.86 10.22
C ALA A 217 21.20 44.11 8.88
N LEU A 218 21.62 44.75 7.77
CA LEU A 218 21.64 44.06 6.46
C LEU A 218 22.70 42.97 6.38
N LEU A 219 23.88 43.20 7.00
CA LEU A 219 24.91 42.18 7.09
C LEU A 219 24.46 41.00 7.94
N GLU A 220 23.85 41.27 9.09
CA GLU A 220 23.25 40.22 9.96
C GLU A 220 22.18 39.43 9.21
N THR A 221 21.28 40.11 8.49
CA THR A 221 20.26 39.44 7.65
C THR A 221 20.89 38.53 6.57
N ALA A 222 21.99 38.97 5.98
CA ALA A 222 22.71 38.19 4.97
C ALA A 222 23.39 36.96 5.59
N ASP A 223 24.02 37.14 6.74
CA ASP A 223 24.70 36.06 7.47
C ASP A 223 23.72 35.00 7.98
N ASP A 224 22.62 35.41 8.60
CA ASP A 224 21.53 34.53 9.05
C ASP A 224 20.93 33.72 7.87
N SER A 225 20.73 34.41 6.75
CA SER A 225 20.17 33.77 5.56
C SER A 225 21.12 32.73 4.97
N LEU A 226 22.41 32.98 4.97
CA LEU A 226 23.44 32.03 4.49
C LEU A 226 23.61 30.89 5.46
N ALA A 227 23.62 31.10 6.75
CA ALA A 227 23.66 30.06 7.78
C ALA A 227 22.43 29.12 7.68
N ASN A 228 21.26 29.70 7.46
CA ASN A 228 20.03 28.92 7.27
C ASN A 228 20.12 28.08 5.98
N LEU A 229 20.65 28.60 4.91
CA LEU A 229 20.86 27.87 3.66
C LEU A 229 21.85 26.70 3.83
N ASP A 230 22.94 26.90 4.55
CA ASP A 230 23.92 25.84 4.86
C ASP A 230 23.28 24.71 5.68
N ALA A 231 22.51 25.05 6.70
CA ALA A 231 21.75 24.07 7.50
C ALA A 231 20.76 23.25 6.65
N LEU A 232 20.06 23.91 5.70
CA LEU A 232 19.14 23.23 4.79
C LEU A 232 19.85 22.23 3.88
N VAL A 233 20.98 22.63 3.28
CA VAL A 233 21.79 21.75 2.42
C VAL A 233 22.34 20.56 3.22
N THR A 234 22.88 20.83 4.40
CA THR A 234 23.40 19.79 5.29
C THR A 234 22.31 18.78 5.68
N ASN A 235 21.13 19.25 6.06
CA ASN A 235 20.00 18.38 6.38
C ASN A 235 19.56 17.53 5.18
N LEU A 236 19.57 18.08 3.97
CA LEU A 236 19.23 17.33 2.75
C LEU A 236 20.25 16.22 2.45
N LEU A 237 21.55 16.52 2.61
CA LEU A 237 22.60 15.51 2.45
C LEU A 237 22.50 14.41 3.49
N ASP A 238 22.18 14.76 4.74
CA ASP A 238 22.02 13.78 5.81
C ASP A 238 20.79 12.89 5.61
N VAL A 239 19.65 13.45 5.15
CA VAL A 239 18.49 12.62 4.73
C VAL A 239 18.90 11.63 3.65
N SER A 240 19.66 12.10 2.65
CA SER A 240 20.13 11.21 1.57
C SER A 240 21.02 10.09 2.11
N ARG A 241 21.92 10.37 3.07
CA ARG A 241 22.80 9.37 3.71
C ARG A 241 22.01 8.36 4.55
N VAL A 242 21.04 8.85 5.33
CA VAL A 242 20.15 7.99 6.13
C VAL A 242 19.34 7.06 5.23
N GLN A 243 18.73 7.61 4.17
CA GLN A 243 17.94 6.81 3.23
C GLN A 243 18.78 5.77 2.46
N ALA A 244 20.01 6.11 2.13
CA ALA A 244 20.96 5.20 1.48
C ALA A 244 21.55 4.14 2.44
N GLY A 245 21.32 4.25 3.76
CA GLY A 245 21.91 3.37 4.77
C GLY A 245 23.44 3.55 4.93
N VAL A 246 23.97 4.68 4.48
CA VAL A 246 25.44 4.97 4.49
C VAL A 246 25.83 6.00 5.56
N LEU A 247 24.97 6.19 6.58
CA LEU A 247 25.28 7.07 7.68
C LEU A 247 26.51 6.54 8.45
N ALA A 248 27.60 7.30 8.47
CA ALA A 248 28.76 6.97 9.29
C ALA A 248 28.49 7.38 10.74
N VAL A 249 28.46 6.42 11.66
CA VAL A 249 28.22 6.63 13.09
C VAL A 249 29.50 6.27 13.85
N SER A 250 30.00 7.18 14.70
CA SER A 250 31.17 6.97 15.54
C SER A 250 30.75 6.86 17.00
N LEU A 251 30.41 5.62 17.45
CA LEU A 251 29.98 5.39 18.81
C LEU A 251 31.13 5.58 19.80
N ARG A 252 30.88 6.37 20.84
CA ARG A 252 31.73 6.50 22.03
C ARG A 252 30.84 6.66 23.26
N LEU A 253 31.40 6.47 24.45
CA LEU A 253 30.64 6.73 25.67
C LEU A 253 30.41 8.23 25.81
N VAL A 254 29.17 8.62 25.86
CA VAL A 254 28.74 10.02 25.96
C VAL A 254 27.99 10.18 27.29
N ASP A 255 28.41 11.17 28.06
CA ASP A 255 27.69 11.65 29.22
C ASP A 255 26.67 12.69 28.77
N ILE A 256 25.41 12.51 29.15
CA ILE A 256 24.34 13.44 28.74
C ILE A 256 24.51 14.79 29.42
N GLU A 257 24.97 14.81 30.68
CA GLU A 257 25.19 16.06 31.41
C GLU A 257 26.21 16.95 30.72
N ASP A 258 27.28 16.35 30.17
CA ASP A 258 28.35 17.08 29.45
C ASP A 258 27.88 17.61 28.07
N LEU A 259 26.85 16.98 27.49
CA LEU A 259 26.33 17.35 26.17
C LEU A 259 25.33 18.52 26.24
N LEU A 260 24.55 18.63 27.31
CA LEU A 260 23.46 19.58 27.44
C LEU A 260 23.89 21.05 27.34
N PRO A 261 25.04 21.52 27.90
CA PRO A 261 25.47 22.91 27.73
C PRO A 261 25.64 23.31 26.28
N ALA A 262 26.26 22.45 25.46
CA ALA A 262 26.45 22.71 24.02
C ALA A 262 25.11 22.72 23.26
N VAL A 263 24.16 21.86 23.64
CA VAL A 263 22.80 21.85 23.07
C VAL A 263 22.06 23.15 23.37
N LEU A 264 22.11 23.64 24.61
CA LEU A 264 21.43 24.86 25.02
C LEU A 264 22.06 26.12 24.40
N GLU A 265 23.39 26.13 24.27
CA GLU A 265 24.15 27.23 23.59
C GLU A 265 23.76 27.28 22.10
N GLU A 266 23.71 26.17 21.40
CA GLU A 266 23.32 26.10 19.98
C GLU A 266 21.87 26.58 19.77
N LEU A 267 20.96 26.26 20.71
CA LEU A 267 19.59 26.76 20.71
C LEU A 267 19.47 28.25 21.06
N SER A 268 20.53 28.91 21.51
CA SER A 268 20.50 30.24 22.09
C SER A 268 19.40 30.36 23.16
N ALA A 269 19.17 29.30 23.91
CA ALA A 269 18.08 29.17 24.85
C ALA A 269 18.34 29.99 26.13
N PRO A 270 17.49 30.97 26.50
CA PRO A 270 17.65 31.71 27.75
C PRO A 270 17.65 30.77 28.98
N PRO A 271 18.35 31.14 30.06
CA PRO A 271 18.31 30.38 31.30
C PRO A 271 16.87 30.16 31.78
N GLY A 272 16.50 28.90 32.08
CA GLY A 272 15.15 28.53 32.51
C GLY A 272 14.11 28.41 31.42
N SER A 273 14.50 28.49 30.14
CA SER A 273 13.62 28.19 29.00
C SER A 273 13.34 26.71 28.79
N VAL A 274 14.16 25.84 29.38
CA VAL A 274 13.99 24.38 29.40
C VAL A 274 14.14 23.89 30.84
N ASP A 275 13.23 23.03 31.29
CA ASP A 275 13.31 22.33 32.55
C ASP A 275 14.14 21.06 32.41
N LEU A 276 15.27 20.97 33.09
CA LEU A 276 16.20 19.86 33.00
C LEU A 276 16.07 18.96 34.25
N ASP A 277 15.82 17.68 34.03
CA ASP A 277 15.71 16.65 35.07
C ASP A 277 16.64 15.48 34.72
N VAL A 278 17.92 15.67 35.03
CA VAL A 278 18.99 14.67 34.83
C VAL A 278 19.46 14.20 36.19
N PRO A 279 19.18 12.96 36.61
CA PRO A 279 19.63 12.41 37.87
C PRO A 279 21.15 12.34 37.96
N GLU A 280 21.73 12.71 39.12
CA GLU A 280 23.15 12.54 39.38
C GLU A 280 23.57 11.07 39.22
N GLY A 281 24.69 10.84 38.54
CA GLY A 281 25.16 9.47 38.27
C GLY A 281 24.45 8.75 37.13
N THR A 282 23.78 9.46 36.24
CA THR A 282 23.30 8.91 34.98
C THR A 282 24.42 8.22 34.22
N PRO A 283 24.28 6.95 33.80
CA PRO A 283 25.37 6.25 33.10
C PRO A 283 25.62 6.82 31.73
N ALA A 284 26.89 6.90 31.32
CA ALA A 284 27.26 7.23 29.95
C ALA A 284 26.74 6.19 28.96
N VAL A 285 26.30 6.63 27.80
CA VAL A 285 25.67 5.78 26.78
C VAL A 285 26.53 5.74 25.52
N PRO A 286 26.65 4.57 24.84
CA PRO A 286 27.28 4.46 23.55
C PRO A 286 26.51 5.25 22.49
N ALA A 287 27.00 6.42 22.09
CA ALA A 287 26.37 7.28 21.09
C ALA A 287 27.41 8.02 20.27
N ASP A 288 27.02 8.58 19.15
CA ASP A 288 27.77 9.58 18.44
C ASP A 288 27.40 10.96 19.00
N PRO A 289 28.31 11.69 19.68
CA PRO A 289 27.95 12.94 20.36
C PRO A 289 27.48 14.04 19.41
N VAL A 290 27.99 14.07 18.16
CA VAL A 290 27.57 15.07 17.18
C VAL A 290 26.15 14.78 16.71
N LEU A 291 25.85 13.52 16.41
CA LEU A 291 24.49 13.13 16.00
C LEU A 291 23.49 13.28 17.15
N LEU A 292 23.88 12.87 18.36
CA LEU A 292 23.00 13.00 19.54
C LEU A 292 22.73 14.47 19.89
N GLN A 293 23.75 15.35 19.82
CA GLN A 293 23.56 16.78 19.98
C GLN A 293 22.54 17.33 18.97
N ARG A 294 22.66 17.00 17.69
CA ARG A 294 21.73 17.43 16.64
C ARG A 294 20.32 16.92 16.87
N VAL A 295 20.17 15.68 17.36
CA VAL A 295 18.85 15.14 17.76
C VAL A 295 18.25 15.98 18.87
N LEU A 296 19.01 16.24 19.95
CA LEU A 296 18.53 16.98 21.11
C LEU A 296 18.19 18.44 20.75
N VAL A 297 19.05 19.12 19.96
CA VAL A 297 18.78 20.47 19.44
C VAL A 297 17.46 20.49 18.67
N ASN A 298 17.27 19.56 17.75
CA ASN A 298 16.04 19.51 16.94
C ASN A 298 14.78 19.24 17.79
N LEU A 299 14.85 18.28 18.71
CA LEU A 299 13.70 17.94 19.57
C LEU A 299 13.34 19.08 20.53
N LEU A 300 14.36 19.71 21.14
CA LEU A 300 14.15 20.86 22.04
C LEU A 300 13.69 22.10 21.29
N ALA A 301 14.22 22.39 20.08
CA ALA A 301 13.72 23.47 19.24
C ALA A 301 12.22 23.30 18.92
N ASN A 302 11.81 22.08 18.58
CA ASN A 302 10.39 21.77 18.36
C ASN A 302 9.58 21.95 19.67
N ALA A 303 10.06 21.43 20.78
CA ALA A 303 9.38 21.54 22.06
C ALA A 303 9.22 23.01 22.54
N LEU A 304 10.24 23.83 22.36
CA LEU A 304 10.21 25.29 22.65
C LEU A 304 9.19 26.01 21.77
N ARG A 305 9.10 25.62 20.51
CA ARG A 305 8.18 26.22 19.55
C ARG A 305 6.71 25.91 19.85
N TYR A 306 6.40 24.68 20.25
CA TYR A 306 5.02 24.24 20.49
C TYR A 306 4.57 24.44 21.92
N SER A 307 5.49 24.67 22.86
CA SER A 307 5.15 24.99 24.25
C SER A 307 4.54 26.39 24.38
N PRO A 308 3.42 26.54 25.07
CA PRO A 308 2.86 27.86 25.32
C PRO A 308 3.75 28.69 26.29
N ALA A 309 3.68 30.02 26.17
CA ALA A 309 4.43 30.93 27.04
C ALA A 309 4.16 30.62 28.51
N GLY A 310 5.23 30.53 29.32
CA GLY A 310 5.14 30.23 30.75
C GLY A 310 5.08 28.72 31.10
N ARG A 311 5.13 27.84 30.13
CA ARG A 311 5.27 26.38 30.33
C ARG A 311 6.47 25.88 29.57
N PRO A 312 7.68 25.96 30.12
CA PRO A 312 8.88 25.49 29.45
C PRO A 312 8.79 23.98 29.16
N PRO A 313 9.33 23.53 28.01
CA PRO A 313 9.49 22.11 27.75
C PRO A 313 10.42 21.49 28.77
N ARG A 314 10.25 20.18 29.04
CA ARG A 314 11.06 19.43 29.98
C ARG A 314 11.89 18.38 29.25
N LEU A 315 13.18 18.34 29.58
CA LEU A 315 14.05 17.26 29.22
C LEU A 315 14.33 16.44 30.49
N SER A 316 13.97 15.15 30.47
CA SER A 316 14.24 14.23 31.56
C SER A 316 15.03 13.02 31.08
N VAL A 317 15.92 12.50 31.93
CA VAL A 317 16.71 11.32 31.63
C VAL A 317 16.42 10.26 32.69
N SER A 318 16.26 9.02 32.24
CA SER A 318 16.03 7.88 33.13
C SER A 318 16.67 6.61 32.55
N VAL A 319 16.96 5.64 33.40
CA VAL A 319 17.41 4.33 33.00
C VAL A 319 16.26 3.35 33.20
N PHE A 320 15.92 2.62 32.16
CA PHE A 320 14.90 1.57 32.23
C PHE A 320 15.44 0.30 31.57
N ALA A 321 15.52 -0.76 32.37
CA ALA A 321 16.17 -2.00 31.98
C ALA A 321 17.64 -1.75 31.50
N ASP A 322 17.96 -2.11 30.25
CA ASP A 322 19.29 -1.94 29.67
C ASP A 322 19.37 -0.73 28.72
N GLU A 323 18.45 0.24 28.84
CA GLU A 323 18.38 1.41 27.96
C GLU A 323 18.39 2.71 28.76
N LEU A 324 19.10 3.72 28.24
CA LEU A 324 18.97 5.09 28.66
C LEU A 324 17.85 5.75 27.88
N GLN A 325 16.85 6.28 28.57
CA GLN A 325 15.76 7.03 27.97
C GLN A 325 15.92 8.54 28.20
N ILE A 326 15.92 9.30 27.10
CA ILE A 326 15.88 10.76 27.12
C ILE A 326 14.51 11.17 26.60
N ARG A 327 13.76 11.91 27.42
CA ARG A 327 12.40 12.31 27.13
C ARG A 327 12.35 13.83 27.01
N VAL A 328 11.91 14.31 25.86
CA VAL A 328 11.66 15.75 25.61
C VAL A 328 10.17 15.95 25.50
N SER A 329 9.60 16.61 26.51
CA SER A 329 8.15 16.80 26.65
C SER A 329 7.78 18.28 26.45
N ASP A 330 6.80 18.55 25.61
CA ASP A 330 6.17 19.85 25.46
C ASP A 330 4.77 19.88 26.09
N SER A 331 4.20 21.05 26.21
CA SER A 331 2.84 21.31 26.70
C SER A 331 1.92 21.87 25.60
N GLY A 332 2.20 21.55 24.33
CA GLY A 332 1.47 22.03 23.17
C GLY A 332 0.15 21.30 22.92
N SER A 333 -0.32 21.33 21.67
CA SER A 333 -1.55 20.68 21.25
C SER A 333 -1.46 19.15 21.20
N GLY A 334 -0.24 18.59 21.22
CA GLY A 334 0.00 17.17 20.97
C GLY A 334 -0.23 16.77 19.51
N VAL A 335 -0.13 15.46 19.24
CA VAL A 335 -0.31 14.87 17.89
C VAL A 335 -1.32 13.72 18.00
N PRO A 336 -2.37 13.69 17.17
CA PRO A 336 -3.33 12.58 17.13
C PRO A 336 -2.66 11.23 16.85
N ASP A 337 -3.16 10.14 17.43
CA ASP A 337 -2.56 8.81 17.32
C ASP A 337 -2.38 8.36 15.87
N GLU A 338 -3.35 8.65 14.99
CA GLU A 338 -3.30 8.28 13.58
C GLU A 338 -2.17 9.00 12.82
N ARG A 339 -1.60 10.06 13.40
CA ARG A 339 -0.53 10.86 12.78
C ARG A 339 0.84 10.66 13.41
N LYS A 340 0.94 9.97 14.53
CA LYS A 340 2.21 9.78 15.26
C LYS A 340 3.31 9.13 14.41
N ASP A 341 2.95 8.21 13.50
CA ASP A 341 3.91 7.65 12.55
C ASP A 341 4.25 8.60 11.40
N ALA A 342 3.28 9.42 11.01
CA ALA A 342 3.47 10.34 9.89
C ALA A 342 4.42 11.50 10.19
N ILE A 343 4.55 11.94 11.46
CA ILE A 343 5.46 13.06 11.84
C ILE A 343 6.93 12.77 11.55
N PHE A 344 7.32 11.51 11.39
CA PHE A 344 8.68 11.10 11.03
C PHE A 344 8.91 11.02 9.52
N GLN A 345 7.85 11.20 8.71
CA GLN A 345 8.05 11.24 7.27
C GLN A 345 8.69 12.58 6.88
N PRO A 346 9.71 12.54 6.01
CA PRO A 346 10.33 13.78 5.53
C PRO A 346 9.30 14.72 4.92
N PHE A 347 9.45 16.04 5.20
CA PHE A 347 8.61 17.12 4.64
C PHE A 347 7.15 17.17 5.16
N GLN A 348 6.81 16.42 6.19
CA GLN A 348 5.52 16.55 6.87
C GLN A 348 5.51 17.79 7.76
N ARG A 349 4.45 18.60 7.65
CA ARG A 349 4.20 19.81 8.44
C ARG A 349 2.80 19.74 9.01
N GLU A 350 2.64 19.91 10.31
CA GLU A 350 1.32 20.00 10.93
C GLU A 350 0.89 21.45 11.06
N GLY A 351 -0.24 21.80 10.42
CA GLY A 351 -1.10 22.93 10.75
C GLY A 351 -0.54 24.34 10.59
N ASP A 352 0.71 24.52 10.22
CA ASP A 352 1.34 25.82 10.22
C ASP A 352 1.35 26.44 8.81
N THR A 353 0.41 27.35 8.59
CA THR A 353 0.38 28.24 7.41
C THR A 353 1.46 29.33 7.50
N ASP A 354 2.11 29.49 8.66
CA ASP A 354 3.22 30.41 8.81
C ASP A 354 4.49 29.84 8.15
N ASN A 355 4.80 30.42 7.02
CA ASN A 355 5.84 30.02 6.07
C ASN A 355 7.28 30.26 6.60
N THR A 356 7.47 30.50 7.90
CA THR A 356 8.72 30.94 8.49
C THR A 356 9.59 29.85 9.10
N THR A 357 9.15 28.61 9.21
CA THR A 357 9.83 27.62 10.05
C THR A 357 9.93 26.24 9.42
N GLY A 358 11.15 25.90 8.94
CA GLY A 358 11.67 24.55 8.70
C GLY A 358 11.01 23.68 7.62
N ILE A 359 11.81 22.87 6.92
CA ILE A 359 11.41 22.00 5.79
C ILE A 359 10.63 20.74 6.25
N GLY A 360 10.48 20.49 7.56
CA GLY A 360 9.89 19.23 8.05
C GLY A 360 10.84 18.02 7.92
N LEU A 361 12.15 18.24 7.97
CA LEU A 361 13.17 17.18 7.92
C LEU A 361 13.69 16.78 9.30
N GLY A 362 13.52 17.62 10.31
CA GLY A 362 14.18 17.45 11.59
C GLY A 362 13.80 16.13 12.28
N LEU A 363 12.52 15.81 12.42
CA LEU A 363 12.09 14.56 13.08
C LEU A 363 12.50 13.30 12.30
N ALA A 364 12.44 13.37 10.97
CA ALA A 364 12.90 12.28 10.11
C ALA A 364 14.41 12.00 10.29
N LEU A 365 15.22 13.07 10.34
CA LEU A 365 16.65 12.98 10.60
C LEU A 365 16.93 12.48 12.02
N SER A 366 16.23 13.02 13.02
CA SER A 366 16.39 12.60 14.40
C SER A 366 16.13 11.10 14.55
N LYS A 367 15.08 10.57 13.92
CA LYS A 367 14.77 9.14 13.90
C LYS A 367 15.90 8.35 13.24
N GLY A 368 16.33 8.74 12.05
CA GLY A 368 17.42 8.07 11.35
C GLY A 368 18.77 8.11 12.09
N PHE A 369 19.07 9.18 12.80
CA PHE A 369 20.29 9.28 13.62
C PHE A 369 20.23 8.38 14.84
N VAL A 370 19.09 8.36 15.55
CA VAL A 370 18.87 7.48 16.72
C VAL A 370 18.90 6.02 16.29
N GLU A 371 18.25 5.63 15.22
CA GLU A 371 18.29 4.28 14.65
C GLU A 371 19.71 3.90 14.19
N GLY A 372 20.44 4.84 13.60
CA GLY A 372 21.85 4.65 13.23
C GLY A 372 22.76 4.38 14.43
N MET A 373 22.45 4.92 15.60
CA MET A 373 23.12 4.64 16.88
C MET A 373 22.62 3.35 17.57
N GLY A 374 21.67 2.62 16.97
CA GLY A 374 21.08 1.39 17.52
C GLY A 374 19.97 1.61 18.55
N GLY A 375 19.47 2.85 18.66
CA GLY A 375 18.35 3.24 19.53
C GLY A 375 17.01 3.33 18.81
N THR A 376 16.00 3.83 19.52
CA THR A 376 14.66 4.11 18.98
C THR A 376 14.19 5.50 19.36
N LEU A 377 13.42 6.15 18.46
CA LEU A 377 12.77 7.44 18.71
C LEU A 377 11.25 7.25 18.51
N SER A 378 10.49 7.50 19.57
CA SER A 378 9.03 7.31 19.57
C SER A 378 8.29 8.51 20.18
N PRO A 379 7.07 8.82 19.71
CA PRO A 379 6.22 9.84 20.25
C PRO A 379 5.26 9.26 21.31
N GLU A 380 5.07 9.95 22.43
CA GLU A 380 4.09 9.64 23.44
C GLU A 380 3.26 10.90 23.76
N ASP A 381 2.09 10.72 24.36
CA ASP A 381 1.31 11.86 24.83
C ASP A 381 1.87 12.39 26.16
N THR A 382 1.99 13.71 26.25
CA THR A 382 2.34 14.35 27.53
C THR A 382 1.12 14.37 28.45
N PRO A 383 1.21 13.88 29.68
CA PRO A 383 0.12 14.00 30.65
C PRO A 383 -0.30 15.46 30.85
N GLY A 384 -1.56 15.76 30.56
CA GLY A 384 -2.08 17.14 30.62
C GLY A 384 -2.04 17.89 29.29
N GLY A 385 -1.64 17.25 28.21
CA GLY A 385 -1.56 17.77 26.83
C GLY A 385 -0.14 18.07 26.39
N GLY A 386 0.13 17.86 25.11
CA GLY A 386 1.43 18.02 24.49
C GLY A 386 1.99 16.73 23.91
N LEU A 387 3.21 16.79 23.39
CA LEU A 387 3.94 15.68 22.81
C LEU A 387 5.21 15.41 23.62
N THR A 388 5.47 14.14 23.90
CA THR A 388 6.73 13.69 24.48
C THR A 388 7.48 12.85 23.45
N MET A 389 8.67 13.31 23.06
CA MET A 389 9.58 12.54 22.23
C MET A 389 10.52 11.72 23.12
N VAL A 390 10.52 10.41 22.94
CA VAL A 390 11.31 9.46 23.72
C VAL A 390 12.44 8.88 22.87
N ILE A 391 13.68 9.18 23.24
CA ILE A 391 14.87 8.56 22.71
C ILE A 391 15.25 7.41 23.65
N ALA A 392 15.33 6.18 23.16
CA ALA A 392 15.86 5.05 23.92
C ALA A 392 17.16 4.57 23.27
N LEU A 393 18.27 4.61 24.02
CA LEU A 393 19.59 4.19 23.58
C LEU A 393 20.06 3.02 24.44
N PRO A 394 20.58 1.92 23.84
CA PRO A 394 21.08 0.78 24.60
C PRO A 394 22.36 1.15 25.36
N LEU A 395 22.44 0.77 26.64
CA LEU A 395 23.65 1.00 27.47
C LEU A 395 24.82 0.11 27.04
N THR A 396 24.56 -0.98 26.36
CA THR A 396 25.57 -1.84 25.72
C THR A 396 25.41 -1.78 24.20
N PRO A 397 26.50 -1.60 23.43
CA PRO A 397 26.42 -1.57 21.99
C PRO A 397 25.76 -2.83 21.46
N ARG A 398 24.65 -2.72 20.74
CA ARG A 398 24.10 -3.84 19.96
C ARG A 398 24.99 -4.01 18.73
N ILE A 399 25.86 -5.02 18.75
CA ILE A 399 26.67 -5.41 17.59
C ILE A 399 25.69 -6.09 16.62
N ASP A 400 25.34 -5.41 15.54
CA ASP A 400 24.57 -6.00 14.45
C ASP A 400 25.46 -7.00 13.69
N PRO A 401 25.17 -8.33 13.75
CA PRO A 401 26.06 -9.34 13.18
C PRO A 401 26.17 -9.28 11.65
N GLU A 402 25.31 -8.52 10.96
CA GLU A 402 25.33 -8.43 9.51
C GLU A 402 26.21 -7.31 8.94
N LYS A 403 26.55 -6.27 9.70
CA LYS A 403 27.42 -5.16 9.25
C LYS A 403 28.92 -5.40 9.35
N GLY A 404 29.34 -6.50 9.94
CA GLY A 404 30.77 -6.86 10.15
C GLY A 404 31.41 -7.71 9.04
N ARG A 405 30.74 -7.93 7.91
CA ARG A 405 31.23 -8.79 6.80
C ARG A 405 31.28 -8.04 5.45
N ARG A 406 31.81 -6.82 5.43
CA ARG A 406 32.20 -6.21 4.16
C ARG A 406 33.58 -5.60 4.27
#